data_90406e8053e507202b25d12678487ce1
#
_entry.id   90406e8053e507202b25d12678487ce1
#
_cell.length_a   1.000
_cell.length_b   1.000
_cell.length_c   1.000
_cell.angle_alpha   90.00
_cell.angle_beta   90.00
_cell.angle_gamma   90.00
#
_symmetry.space_group_name_H-M   'P 1'
#
loop_
_entity.id
_entity.type
_entity.pdbx_description
1 polymer ?
#
loop_
_entity_poly.entity_id
_entity_poly.type
_entity_poly.pdbx_seq_one_letter_code
_entity_poly.pdbx_strand_id
1 'polypeptide(L)'
;MMKSRRALLLQAALLGSLPFAAHVPAQAQQRLLEPTPACGDDHGVTPEQTEGPYFKPQSPLRGSLLEAGMAGTRLRVGGLVLGRNCRPLPHVLVDLWHADAAGQYDNTGYRLRGHQFTDAQGRWQFETVVPGLYPGRTRHMHVKLQPPRSDILTTQLYFPGEPGNARDMIFDRRLLLSMAGDQDQAIARYDFVLPVG
;
A
#
# COMPACT_ATOMS: atom_id res chain seq x y z
N MET A 1 18.52 -95.76 -12.26
CA MET A 1 19.17 -94.75 -13.16
C MET A 1 18.09 -93.80 -13.71
N MET A 2 17.96 -92.62 -13.21
CA MET A 2 17.35 -91.51 -13.96
C MET A 2 17.48 -90.19 -13.18
N LYS A 3 18.16 -89.23 -13.75
CA LYS A 3 18.53 -87.95 -13.18
C LYS A 3 17.33 -86.95 -13.18
N SER A 4 17.00 -86.47 -11.98
CA SER A 4 16.04 -85.38 -11.82
C SER A 4 16.68 -84.04 -12.16
N ARG A 5 16.05 -83.29 -13.06
CA ARG A 5 16.43 -81.91 -13.37
C ARG A 5 15.53 -80.96 -12.52
N ARG A 6 16.17 -80.24 -11.62
CA ARG A 6 15.54 -79.14 -10.89
C ARG A 6 15.46 -77.90 -11.80
N ALA A 7 14.27 -77.45 -12.03
CA ALA A 7 14.04 -76.15 -12.68
C ALA A 7 14.12 -75.04 -11.64
N LEU A 8 15.04 -74.11 -11.84
CA LEU A 8 15.09 -72.85 -11.07
C LEU A 8 14.09 -71.90 -11.66
N LEU A 9 13.11 -71.50 -10.87
CA LEU A 9 12.23 -70.40 -11.17
C LEU A 9 12.93 -69.10 -10.70
N LEU A 10 13.35 -68.26 -11.64
CA LEU A 10 13.74 -66.86 -11.38
C LEU A 10 12.46 -66.05 -11.24
N GLN A 11 12.22 -65.54 -10.04
CA GLN A 11 11.25 -64.47 -9.80
C GLN A 11 11.91 -63.13 -10.13
N ALA A 12 11.46 -62.49 -11.22
CA ALA A 12 11.80 -61.12 -11.55
C ALA A 12 10.95 -60.18 -10.68
N ALA A 13 11.59 -59.49 -9.76
CA ALA A 13 10.96 -58.40 -8.99
C ALA A 13 10.86 -57.15 -9.87
N LEU A 14 9.66 -56.81 -10.28
CA LEU A 14 9.34 -55.52 -10.90
C LEU A 14 9.35 -54.45 -9.85
N LEU A 15 10.45 -53.68 -9.77
CA LEU A 15 10.52 -52.40 -9.03
C LEU A 15 9.72 -51.37 -9.78
N GLY A 16 8.47 -51.13 -9.37
CA GLY A 16 7.65 -50.07 -9.83
C GLY A 16 8.21 -48.72 -9.34
N SER A 17 8.81 -47.95 -10.23
CA SER A 17 9.19 -46.56 -9.98
C SER A 17 7.91 -45.71 -9.96
N LEU A 18 7.49 -45.30 -8.78
CA LEU A 18 6.47 -44.26 -8.60
C LEU A 18 7.01 -42.95 -9.10
N PRO A 19 6.29 -42.21 -9.96
CA PRO A 19 6.72 -40.86 -10.34
C PRO A 19 6.63 -39.95 -9.10
N PHE A 20 7.74 -39.40 -8.66
CA PHE A 20 7.78 -38.29 -7.73
C PHE A 20 7.07 -37.12 -8.39
N ALA A 21 5.82 -36.89 -8.04
CA ALA A 21 5.16 -35.64 -8.37
C ALA A 21 5.88 -34.52 -7.63
N ALA A 22 6.72 -33.79 -8.35
CA ALA A 22 7.32 -32.57 -7.86
C ALA A 22 6.17 -31.61 -7.51
N HIS A 23 5.91 -31.41 -6.24
CA HIS A 23 5.08 -30.34 -5.76
C HIS A 23 5.81 -29.03 -6.09
N VAL A 24 5.46 -28.41 -7.20
CA VAL A 24 5.80 -27.02 -7.47
C VAL A 24 5.08 -26.22 -6.40
N PRO A 25 5.79 -25.52 -5.48
CA PRO A 25 5.11 -24.64 -4.54
C PRO A 25 4.32 -23.65 -5.36
N ALA A 26 3.03 -23.55 -5.09
CA ALA A 26 2.20 -22.47 -5.63
C ALA A 26 2.86 -21.17 -5.21
N GLN A 27 3.61 -20.55 -6.13
CA GLN A 27 4.07 -19.19 -5.97
C GLN A 27 2.79 -18.38 -5.79
N ALA A 28 2.59 -17.87 -4.58
CA ALA A 28 1.56 -16.90 -4.33
C ALA A 28 1.78 -15.80 -5.36
N GLN A 29 0.92 -15.76 -6.39
CA GLN A 29 0.90 -14.67 -7.34
C GLN A 29 0.68 -13.42 -6.50
N GLN A 30 1.74 -12.66 -6.30
CA GLN A 30 1.61 -11.32 -5.75
C GLN A 30 0.62 -10.60 -6.66
N ARG A 31 -0.61 -10.47 -6.20
CA ARG A 31 -1.60 -9.66 -6.89
C ARG A 31 -0.99 -8.27 -7.00
N LEU A 32 -0.61 -7.91 -8.20
CA LEU A 32 -0.18 -6.55 -8.46
C LEU A 32 -1.34 -5.65 -8.08
N LEU A 33 -1.08 -4.68 -7.23
CA LEU A 33 -2.07 -3.65 -6.92
C LEU A 33 -2.45 -2.96 -8.23
N GLU A 34 -3.76 -2.82 -8.46
CA GLU A 34 -4.23 -2.04 -9.58
C GLU A 34 -3.73 -0.60 -9.45
N PRO A 35 -3.21 0.00 -10.52
CA PRO A 35 -2.92 1.42 -10.53
C PRO A 35 -4.18 2.20 -10.19
N THR A 36 -4.05 3.24 -9.38
CA THR A 36 -5.15 4.18 -9.20
C THR A 36 -5.49 4.77 -10.57
N PRO A 37 -6.75 4.76 -11.01
CA PRO A 37 -7.13 5.31 -12.31
C PRO A 37 -7.08 6.84 -12.28
N ALA A 38 -5.89 7.40 -12.21
CA ALA A 38 -5.68 8.81 -11.97
C ALA A 38 -5.10 9.55 -13.17
N CYS A 39 -4.60 8.82 -14.13
CA CYS A 39 -3.99 9.46 -15.29
C CYS A 39 -4.70 9.03 -16.56
N GLY A 40 -5.41 9.97 -17.16
CA GLY A 40 -6.20 9.79 -18.38
C GLY A 40 -7.29 10.85 -18.45
N ASP A 41 -7.89 10.99 -19.60
CA ASP A 41 -8.79 12.10 -19.97
C ASP A 41 -10.05 12.21 -19.09
N ASP A 42 -10.43 11.13 -18.37
CA ASP A 42 -11.71 11.08 -17.65
C ASP A 42 -11.62 11.28 -16.12
N HIS A 43 -10.44 11.28 -15.52
CA HIS A 43 -10.33 11.29 -14.05
C HIS A 43 -9.78 12.59 -13.45
N GLY A 44 -9.23 13.47 -14.25
CA GLY A 44 -8.79 14.81 -13.81
C GLY A 44 -7.65 14.77 -12.78
N VAL A 45 -7.46 15.90 -12.11
CA VAL A 45 -6.49 16.05 -11.02
C VAL A 45 -7.01 15.42 -9.73
N THR A 46 -6.09 15.03 -8.87
CA THR A 46 -6.42 14.56 -7.51
C THR A 46 -7.25 15.61 -6.77
N PRO A 47 -8.41 15.23 -6.20
CA PRO A 47 -9.26 16.17 -5.48
C PRO A 47 -8.57 16.80 -4.28
N GLU A 48 -8.77 18.11 -4.11
CA GLU A 48 -8.41 18.80 -2.89
C GLU A 48 -9.36 18.42 -1.75
N GLN A 49 -8.82 18.34 -0.53
CA GLN A 49 -9.55 18.06 0.70
C GLN A 49 -9.04 18.98 1.82
N THR A 50 -9.81 19.07 2.91
CA THR A 50 -9.38 19.85 4.08
C THR A 50 -8.18 19.23 4.78
N GLU A 51 -7.29 20.07 5.27
CA GLU A 51 -6.15 19.63 6.08
C GLU A 51 -6.57 19.13 7.48
N GLY A 52 -7.76 19.54 7.93
CA GLY A 52 -8.24 19.24 9.28
C GLY A 52 -7.47 19.97 10.40
N PRO A 53 -7.86 19.75 11.67
CA PRO A 53 -7.29 20.51 12.80
C PRO A 53 -5.95 19.97 13.32
N TYR A 54 -5.44 18.88 12.78
CA TYR A 54 -4.26 18.19 13.32
C TYR A 54 -3.01 18.31 12.46
N PHE A 55 -3.01 19.16 11.45
CA PHE A 55 -1.79 19.44 10.69
C PHE A 55 -0.73 20.10 11.59
N LYS A 56 0.53 19.67 11.45
CA LYS A 56 1.70 20.30 12.09
C LYS A 56 2.76 20.54 11.03
N PRO A 57 3.22 21.79 10.84
CA PRO A 57 4.32 22.07 9.92
C PRO A 57 5.64 21.46 10.43
N GLN A 58 6.65 21.40 9.55
CA GLN A 58 8.00 20.94 9.85
C GLN A 58 8.06 19.48 10.33
N SER A 59 7.24 18.62 9.72
CA SER A 59 7.35 17.17 9.94
C SER A 59 8.78 16.69 9.63
N PRO A 60 9.29 15.66 10.33
CA PRO A 60 10.64 15.16 10.06
C PRO A 60 10.76 14.48 8.68
N LEU A 61 11.93 14.62 8.04
CA LEU A 61 12.26 13.90 6.81
C LEU A 61 12.49 12.42 7.14
N ARG A 62 11.50 11.58 6.85
CA ARG A 62 11.57 10.13 7.09
C ARG A 62 10.54 9.37 6.26
N GLY A 63 10.93 8.19 5.73
CA GLY A 63 10.03 7.27 5.02
C GLY A 63 9.37 6.24 5.94
N SER A 64 9.96 5.97 7.12
CA SER A 64 9.33 5.12 8.13
C SER A 64 8.78 5.98 9.28
N LEU A 65 7.48 5.85 9.52
CA LEU A 65 6.77 6.48 10.64
C LEU A 65 6.64 5.53 11.84
N LEU A 66 7.23 4.34 11.73
CA LEU A 66 7.17 3.30 12.75
C LEU A 66 8.12 3.62 13.89
N GLU A 67 7.65 3.38 15.12
CA GLU A 67 8.42 3.48 16.34
C GLU A 67 8.40 2.14 17.10
N ALA A 68 9.37 1.90 17.96
CA ALA A 68 9.43 0.67 18.75
C ALA A 68 8.16 0.50 19.61
N GLY A 69 7.59 -0.70 19.61
CA GLY A 69 6.38 -0.99 20.38
C GLY A 69 5.08 -0.39 19.86
N MET A 70 5.09 0.26 18.67
CA MET A 70 3.87 0.82 18.08
C MET A 70 2.87 -0.29 17.74
N ALA A 71 1.64 -0.16 18.25
CA ALA A 71 0.53 -1.06 17.98
C ALA A 71 -0.10 -0.81 16.60
N GLY A 72 -0.79 -1.82 16.07
CA GLY A 72 -1.56 -1.75 14.83
C GLY A 72 -0.97 -2.59 13.70
N THR A 73 -1.79 -2.87 12.70
CA THR A 73 -1.39 -3.56 11.48
C THR A 73 -0.36 -2.72 10.71
N ARG A 74 0.75 -3.31 10.34
CA ARG A 74 1.77 -2.63 9.52
C ARG A 74 1.22 -2.29 8.16
N LEU A 75 1.53 -1.09 7.69
CA LEU A 75 1.09 -0.58 6.39
C LEU A 75 2.28 -0.03 5.62
N ARG A 76 2.46 -0.53 4.41
CA ARG A 76 3.29 0.13 3.40
C ARG A 76 2.38 0.83 2.42
N VAL A 77 2.44 2.15 2.35
CA VAL A 77 1.65 2.97 1.43
C VAL A 77 2.57 3.73 0.49
N GLY A 78 2.22 3.76 -0.80
CA GLY A 78 3.03 4.44 -1.81
C GLY A 78 2.35 4.52 -3.15
N GLY A 79 3.06 5.03 -4.14
CA GLY A 79 2.56 5.19 -5.50
C GLY A 79 3.40 6.17 -6.30
N LEU A 80 2.78 6.82 -7.27
CA LEU A 80 3.39 7.83 -8.13
C LEU A 80 2.79 9.21 -7.87
N VAL A 81 3.57 10.23 -8.15
CA VAL A 81 3.07 11.60 -8.34
C VAL A 81 3.28 11.96 -9.81
N LEU A 82 2.21 12.29 -10.48
CA LEU A 82 2.15 12.54 -11.92
C LEU A 82 1.66 13.97 -12.19
N GLY A 83 2.07 14.52 -13.31
CA GLY A 83 1.45 15.72 -13.88
C GLY A 83 0.21 15.38 -14.72
N ARG A 84 -0.53 16.39 -15.21
CA ARG A 84 -1.68 16.20 -16.11
C ARG A 84 -1.35 15.43 -17.39
N ASN A 85 -0.12 15.53 -17.85
CA ASN A 85 0.40 14.82 -19.02
C ASN A 85 0.84 13.39 -18.73
N CYS A 86 0.49 12.84 -17.55
CA CYS A 86 0.88 11.50 -17.07
C CYS A 86 2.38 11.32 -16.88
N ARG A 87 3.18 12.37 -16.88
CA ARG A 87 4.61 12.26 -16.62
C ARG A 87 4.89 12.24 -15.12
N PRO A 88 5.80 11.37 -14.68
CA PRO A 88 6.25 11.36 -13.29
C PRO A 88 6.85 12.72 -12.89
N LEU A 89 6.52 13.16 -11.68
CA LEU A 89 7.03 14.40 -11.11
C LEU A 89 8.08 14.09 -10.03
N PRO A 90 9.37 14.32 -10.31
CA PRO A 90 10.42 14.16 -9.31
C PRO A 90 10.44 15.36 -8.34
N HIS A 91 11.04 15.14 -7.16
CA HIS A 91 11.26 16.17 -6.14
C HIS A 91 9.99 16.86 -5.62
N VAL A 92 8.82 16.22 -5.73
CA VAL A 92 7.61 16.67 -5.05
C VAL A 92 7.73 16.31 -3.57
N LEU A 93 7.59 17.29 -2.69
CA LEU A 93 7.46 17.01 -1.26
C LEU A 93 6.11 16.32 -1.01
N VAL A 94 6.15 15.17 -0.33
CA VAL A 94 4.97 14.43 0.11
C VAL A 94 5.01 14.38 1.64
N ASP A 95 4.08 15.08 2.28
CA ASP A 95 3.94 15.13 3.74
C ASP A 95 2.71 14.32 4.16
N LEU A 96 2.91 13.32 5.03
CA LEU A 96 1.88 12.38 5.46
C LEU A 96 1.67 12.50 6.96
N TRP A 97 0.40 12.55 7.39
CA TRP A 97 0.03 12.42 8.81
C TRP A 97 -1.30 11.71 8.98
N HIS A 98 -1.43 10.99 10.08
CA HIS A 98 -2.66 10.28 10.43
C HIS A 98 -2.72 9.92 11.92
N ALA A 99 -3.90 9.45 12.36
CA ALA A 99 -4.10 8.94 13.71
C ALA A 99 -3.38 7.59 13.92
N ASP A 100 -3.07 7.24 15.16
CA ASP A 100 -2.57 5.92 15.50
C ASP A 100 -3.66 4.83 15.35
N ALA A 101 -3.33 3.58 15.66
CA ALA A 101 -4.26 2.45 15.56
C ALA A 101 -5.48 2.56 16.50
N ALA A 102 -5.41 3.43 17.53
CA ALA A 102 -6.53 3.73 18.42
C ALA A 102 -7.34 4.98 17.99
N GLY A 103 -7.01 5.60 16.85
CA GLY A 103 -7.69 6.80 16.36
C GLY A 103 -7.21 8.10 17.01
N GLN A 104 -6.04 8.11 17.65
CA GLN A 104 -5.51 9.30 18.35
C GLN A 104 -4.41 9.97 17.52
N TYR A 105 -4.50 11.31 17.40
CA TYR A 105 -3.44 12.12 16.81
C TYR A 105 -2.41 12.54 17.86
N ASP A 106 -1.12 12.48 17.49
CA ASP A 106 -0.06 13.09 18.29
C ASP A 106 -0.06 14.62 18.09
N ASN A 107 -0.54 15.35 19.10
CA ASN A 107 -0.63 16.80 19.06
C ASN A 107 0.59 17.47 19.71
N THR A 108 1.49 16.72 20.33
CA THR A 108 2.69 17.23 21.00
C THR A 108 3.98 16.99 20.21
N GLY A 109 4.16 15.77 19.72
CA GLY A 109 5.31 15.36 18.93
C GLY A 109 5.02 15.24 17.41
N TYR A 110 5.75 14.35 16.77
CA TYR A 110 5.64 14.04 15.35
C TYR A 110 5.41 12.54 15.09
N ARG A 111 4.81 11.83 16.05
CA ARG A 111 4.44 10.42 15.84
C ARG A 111 3.45 10.31 14.69
N LEU A 112 3.69 9.36 13.78
CA LEU A 112 2.88 9.13 12.57
C LEU A 112 2.75 10.37 11.67
N ARG A 113 3.82 11.17 11.63
CA ARG A 113 3.99 12.35 10.78
C ARG A 113 5.37 12.31 10.15
N GLY A 114 5.47 12.62 8.88
CA GLY A 114 6.75 12.71 8.20
C GLY A 114 6.59 13.12 6.76
N HIS A 115 7.68 13.64 6.19
CA HIS A 115 7.71 13.96 4.78
C HIS A 115 8.86 13.26 4.07
N GLN A 116 8.75 13.16 2.76
CA GLN A 116 9.79 12.75 1.86
C GLN A 116 9.63 13.44 0.51
N PHE A 117 10.58 13.23 -0.40
CA PHE A 117 10.50 13.74 -1.76
C PHE A 117 10.34 12.56 -2.73
N THR A 118 9.57 12.76 -3.78
CA THR A 118 9.51 11.77 -4.86
C THR A 118 10.87 11.59 -5.53
N ASP A 119 11.16 10.36 -5.93
CA ASP A 119 12.38 10.03 -6.68
C ASP A 119 12.29 10.48 -8.15
N ALA A 120 13.33 10.17 -8.95
CA ALA A 120 13.40 10.50 -10.36
C ALA A 120 12.27 9.90 -11.22
N GLN A 121 11.61 8.85 -10.72
CA GLN A 121 10.46 8.20 -11.33
C GLN A 121 9.13 8.65 -10.73
N GLY A 122 9.12 9.72 -9.92
CA GLY A 122 7.93 10.24 -9.26
C GLY A 122 7.38 9.33 -8.14
N ARG A 123 8.14 8.36 -7.66
CA ARG A 123 7.69 7.41 -6.63
C ARG A 123 7.78 8.02 -5.23
N TRP A 124 6.77 7.72 -4.43
CA TRP A 124 6.72 8.01 -2.99
C TRP A 124 6.34 6.74 -2.21
N GLN A 125 6.77 6.64 -0.97
CA GLN A 125 6.43 5.48 -0.12
C GLN A 125 6.65 5.80 1.35
N PHE A 126 5.72 5.36 2.21
CA PHE A 126 5.87 5.35 3.66
C PHE A 126 5.63 3.96 4.24
N GLU A 127 6.34 3.66 5.32
CA GLU A 127 6.05 2.56 6.23
C GLU A 127 5.40 3.12 7.49
N THR A 128 4.22 2.59 7.83
CA THR A 128 3.42 3.10 8.94
C THR A 128 2.50 2.02 9.51
N VAL A 129 1.43 2.40 10.18
CA VAL A 129 0.36 1.52 10.63
C VAL A 129 -0.97 1.93 9.99
N VAL A 130 -1.91 0.98 9.87
CA VAL A 130 -3.29 1.30 9.50
C VAL A 130 -3.88 2.19 10.60
N PRO A 131 -4.36 3.42 10.27
CA PRO A 131 -4.93 4.32 11.28
C PRO A 131 -6.21 3.74 11.88
N GLY A 132 -6.46 4.00 13.14
CA GLY A 132 -7.75 3.78 13.79
C GLY A 132 -8.82 4.77 13.30
N LEU A 133 -10.07 4.52 13.72
CA LEU A 133 -11.16 5.44 13.43
C LEU A 133 -11.07 6.66 14.35
N TYR A 134 -11.01 7.84 13.76
CA TYR A 134 -11.19 9.10 14.47
C TYR A 134 -12.68 9.42 14.60
N PRO A 135 -13.18 9.90 15.77
CA PRO A 135 -14.60 10.15 15.99
C PRO A 135 -15.23 11.06 14.94
N GLY A 136 -16.33 10.62 14.36
CA GLY A 136 -17.08 11.36 13.35
C GLY A 136 -16.53 11.26 11.92
N ARG A 137 -15.44 10.53 11.70
CA ARG A 137 -14.80 10.37 10.39
C ARG A 137 -14.62 8.91 10.01
N THR A 138 -14.66 8.64 8.73
CA THR A 138 -14.19 7.34 8.21
C THR A 138 -12.67 7.23 8.30
N ARG A 139 -12.11 6.03 8.17
CA ARG A 139 -10.66 5.79 8.20
C ARG A 139 -9.96 6.53 7.07
N HIS A 140 -8.98 7.35 7.41
CA HIS A 140 -8.28 8.19 6.44
C HIS A 140 -6.86 8.53 6.87
N MET A 141 -6.08 8.98 5.91
CA MET A 141 -4.77 9.58 6.08
C MET A 141 -4.78 10.95 5.38
N HIS A 142 -4.05 11.91 5.92
CA HIS A 142 -3.87 13.22 5.31
C HIS A 142 -2.58 13.28 4.54
N VAL A 143 -2.59 13.98 3.41
CA VAL A 143 -1.41 14.17 2.57
C VAL A 143 -1.35 15.61 2.07
N LYS A 144 -0.16 16.21 2.10
CA LYS A 144 0.17 17.41 1.32
C LYS A 144 1.21 17.08 0.28
N LEU A 145 1.00 17.59 -0.93
CA LEU A 145 1.95 17.50 -2.02
C LEU A 145 2.36 18.90 -2.45
N GLN A 146 3.67 19.14 -2.46
CA GLN A 146 4.22 20.42 -2.86
C GLN A 146 5.23 20.23 -3.99
N PRO A 147 4.82 20.41 -5.24
CA PRO A 147 5.75 20.44 -6.37
C PRO A 147 6.67 21.67 -6.27
N PRO A 148 7.88 21.60 -6.80
CA PRO A 148 8.75 22.78 -6.87
C PRO A 148 8.06 23.96 -7.58
N ARG A 149 8.00 25.12 -6.94
CA ARG A 149 7.45 26.38 -7.48
C ARG A 149 5.99 26.32 -7.93
N SER A 150 5.19 25.47 -7.28
CA SER A 150 3.76 25.33 -7.58
C SER A 150 2.94 25.30 -6.30
N ASP A 151 1.62 25.39 -6.45
CA ASP A 151 0.69 25.37 -5.34
C ASP A 151 0.69 24.03 -4.62
N ILE A 152 0.40 24.08 -3.31
CA ILE A 152 0.28 22.88 -2.48
C ILE A 152 -1.09 22.26 -2.68
N LEU A 153 -1.13 20.97 -3.03
CA LEU A 153 -2.33 20.18 -2.92
C LEU A 153 -2.43 19.58 -1.51
N THR A 154 -3.51 19.88 -0.79
CA THR A 154 -3.89 19.18 0.43
C THR A 154 -5.00 18.20 0.12
N THR A 155 -4.88 16.95 0.54
CA THR A 155 -5.88 15.92 0.28
C THR A 155 -5.92 14.87 1.38
N GLN A 156 -6.81 13.89 1.24
CA GLN A 156 -6.91 12.74 2.14
C GLN A 156 -6.96 11.45 1.33
N LEU A 157 -6.53 10.35 1.91
CA LEU A 157 -6.65 9.02 1.33
C LEU A 157 -7.55 8.17 2.22
N TYR A 158 -8.47 7.45 1.62
CA TYR A 158 -9.48 6.66 2.31
C TYR A 158 -9.27 5.17 2.10
N PHE A 159 -9.72 4.39 3.07
CA PHE A 159 -9.62 2.93 3.04
C PHE A 159 -10.88 2.32 2.43
N PRO A 160 -10.75 1.35 1.50
CA PRO A 160 -11.92 0.65 0.93
C PRO A 160 -12.59 -0.24 1.96
N GLY A 161 -13.89 -0.49 1.77
CA GLY A 161 -14.66 -1.39 2.63
C GLY A 161 -15.04 -0.83 4.00
N GLU A 162 -14.67 0.40 4.33
CA GLU A 162 -15.05 1.04 5.59
C GLU A 162 -16.54 1.43 5.57
N PRO A 163 -17.35 0.94 6.55
CA PRO A 163 -18.77 1.33 6.61
C PRO A 163 -19.00 2.82 6.83
N GLY A 164 -17.97 3.51 7.35
CA GLY A 164 -17.98 4.97 7.55
C GLY A 164 -17.98 5.76 6.26
N ASN A 165 -17.48 5.21 5.14
CA ASN A 165 -17.38 5.91 3.86
C ASN A 165 -18.74 6.46 3.38
N ALA A 166 -19.81 5.74 3.60
CA ALA A 166 -21.16 6.17 3.19
C ALA A 166 -21.75 7.30 4.06
N ARG A 167 -21.16 7.60 5.21
CA ARG A 167 -21.66 8.57 6.19
C ARG A 167 -20.75 9.77 6.41
N ASP A 168 -19.50 9.70 5.93
CA ASP A 168 -18.56 10.80 6.04
C ASP A 168 -18.83 11.84 4.94
N MET A 169 -19.22 13.06 5.34
CA MET A 169 -19.67 14.11 4.41
C MET A 169 -18.61 14.60 3.44
N ILE A 170 -17.33 14.36 3.73
CA ILE A 170 -16.24 14.79 2.86
C ILE A 170 -15.54 13.61 2.19
N PHE A 171 -16.09 12.39 2.33
CA PHE A 171 -15.59 11.23 1.63
C PHE A 171 -15.70 11.41 0.11
N ASP A 172 -14.59 11.17 -0.58
CA ASP A 172 -14.55 11.13 -2.05
C ASP A 172 -14.00 9.79 -2.51
N ARG A 173 -14.82 9.05 -3.27
CA ARG A 173 -14.44 7.73 -3.79
C ARG A 173 -13.20 7.74 -4.68
N ARG A 174 -12.87 8.87 -5.29
CA ARG A 174 -11.67 9.05 -6.13
C ARG A 174 -10.39 9.00 -5.31
N LEU A 175 -10.49 9.15 -3.99
CA LEU A 175 -9.37 9.13 -3.03
C LEU A 175 -9.24 7.79 -2.29
N LEU A 176 -9.91 6.73 -2.78
CA LEU A 176 -9.77 5.39 -2.23
C LEU A 176 -8.40 4.79 -2.57
N LEU A 177 -7.77 4.22 -1.56
CA LEU A 177 -6.57 3.40 -1.71
C LEU A 177 -6.90 2.09 -2.43
N SER A 178 -6.01 1.63 -3.30
CA SER A 178 -5.96 0.23 -3.71
C SER A 178 -5.23 -0.56 -2.63
N MET A 179 -5.85 -1.61 -2.10
CA MET A 179 -5.33 -2.37 -0.96
C MET A 179 -5.00 -3.81 -1.33
N ALA A 180 -3.91 -4.34 -0.77
CA ALA A 180 -3.54 -5.75 -0.78
C ALA A 180 -2.88 -6.10 0.57
N GLY A 181 -2.49 -7.38 0.72
CA GLY A 181 -1.86 -7.87 1.95
C GLY A 181 -2.83 -8.63 2.83
N ASP A 182 -2.42 -8.87 4.06
CA ASP A 182 -3.15 -9.63 5.08
C ASP A 182 -3.34 -8.83 6.37
N GLN A 183 -3.73 -9.51 7.47
CA GLN A 183 -4.00 -8.87 8.75
C GLN A 183 -2.73 -8.34 9.44
N ASP A 184 -1.57 -8.90 9.12
CA ASP A 184 -0.30 -8.54 9.76
C ASP A 184 0.43 -7.45 8.96
N GLN A 185 0.30 -7.48 7.63
CA GLN A 185 0.96 -6.53 6.74
C GLN A 185 0.06 -6.11 5.57
N ALA A 186 -0.42 -4.89 5.62
CA ALA A 186 -1.17 -4.27 4.55
C ALA A 186 -0.24 -3.54 3.57
N ILE A 187 -0.60 -3.56 2.30
CA ILE A 187 0.04 -2.78 1.24
C ILE A 187 -1.04 -1.92 0.60
N ALA A 188 -0.76 -0.65 0.44
CA ALA A 188 -1.66 0.31 -0.18
C ALA A 188 -0.99 1.07 -1.31
N ARG A 189 -1.75 1.42 -2.33
CA ARG A 189 -1.29 2.24 -3.44
C ARG A 189 -2.26 3.37 -3.72
N TYR A 190 -1.70 4.54 -4.03
CA TYR A 190 -2.41 5.68 -4.61
C TYR A 190 -1.47 6.48 -5.52
N ASP A 191 -1.90 6.79 -6.73
CA ASP A 191 -1.17 7.63 -7.66
C ASP A 191 -1.83 9.02 -7.70
N PHE A 192 -1.07 10.06 -7.36
CA PHE A 192 -1.54 11.45 -7.38
C PHE A 192 -1.35 12.05 -8.76
N VAL A 193 -2.32 12.84 -9.21
CA VAL A 193 -2.19 13.69 -10.40
C VAL A 193 -2.29 15.16 -9.99
N LEU A 194 -1.24 15.93 -10.24
CA LEU A 194 -1.16 17.34 -9.91
C LEU A 194 -1.47 18.23 -11.12
N PRO A 195 -2.01 19.45 -10.92
CA PRO A 195 -2.38 20.37 -12.01
C PRO A 195 -1.17 21.06 -12.65
N VAL A 196 -0.06 20.31 -12.82
CA VAL A 196 1.21 20.77 -13.38
C VAL A 196 1.67 19.84 -14.51
N GLY A 197 2.54 20.33 -15.39
CA GLY A 197 3.13 19.54 -16.50
C GLY A 197 2.52 19.78 -17.85
#